data_a57ea7296b226f07981e75cb605e600c
#
_entry.id   a57ea7296b226f07981e75cb605e600c
#
_cell.length_a   1.000
_cell.length_b   1.000
_cell.length_c   1.000
_cell.angle_alpha   90.00
_cell.angle_beta   90.00
_cell.angle_gamma   90.00
#
_symmetry.space_group_name_H-M   'P 1'
#
loop_
_entity.id
_entity.type
_entity.pdbx_description
1 polymer ?
#
loop_
_entity_poly.entity_id
_entity_poly.type
_entity_poly.pdbx_seq_one_letter_code
_entity_poly.pdbx_strand_id
1 'polypeptide(L)'
;MKTLVLADVDLTLTDERRRISSRVVAALEELDKAGFPVVLASANAYPLTYSLARYLPTSGWVISENGGVVGREDRVKVAVDFDAQAFRRLILDLLPDVLEDSWQNSYRRVDLTFRIKAGLDPREAVRRARSALEALGLEVSYSVVAVHVHPPGVNKGRGVEILLEMLEEKPEKIVAIGDSEVDVSMFEKSDVSVALANAPEEVKAKATYVTRRAYGEGFIEAAELLIRGDL
;
A
#
# COMPACT_ATOMS: atom_id res chain seq x y z
N MET A 1 13.36 -17.19 8.83
CA MET A 1 11.89 -16.95 8.68
C MET A 1 11.45 -17.60 7.38
N LYS A 2 10.54 -18.59 7.41
CA LYS A 2 10.20 -19.35 6.19
C LYS A 2 9.43 -18.55 5.17
N THR A 3 8.25 -18.04 5.51
CA THR A 3 7.40 -17.30 4.58
C THR A 3 6.99 -15.97 5.18
N LEU A 4 7.10 -14.89 4.41
CA LEU A 4 6.64 -13.55 4.75
C LEU A 4 5.39 -13.23 3.93
N VAL A 5 4.35 -12.72 4.57
CA VAL A 5 3.14 -12.28 3.89
C VAL A 5 3.10 -10.75 3.85
N LEU A 6 2.97 -10.20 2.66
CA LEU A 6 2.75 -8.77 2.44
C LEU A 6 1.27 -8.58 2.11
N ALA A 7 0.56 -7.77 2.85
CA ALA A 7 -0.86 -7.54 2.65
C ALA A 7 -1.14 -6.04 2.48
N ASP A 8 -1.81 -5.68 1.38
CA ASP A 8 -2.42 -4.37 1.27
C ASP A 8 -3.54 -4.20 2.30
N VAL A 9 -3.93 -2.98 2.59
CA VAL A 9 -4.91 -2.65 3.64
C VAL A 9 -6.28 -2.31 3.06
N ASP A 10 -6.35 -1.22 2.29
CA ASP A 10 -7.63 -0.68 1.80
C ASP A 10 -8.21 -1.57 0.70
N LEU A 11 -9.43 -2.08 0.86
CA LEU A 11 -10.12 -3.01 -0.05
C LEU A 11 -9.45 -4.39 -0.18
N THR A 12 -8.40 -4.64 0.60
CA THR A 12 -7.76 -5.95 0.76
C THR A 12 -8.08 -6.56 2.12
N LEU A 13 -7.66 -5.92 3.22
CA LEU A 13 -8.07 -6.31 4.58
C LEU A 13 -9.42 -5.71 4.96
N THR A 14 -9.78 -4.58 4.36
CA THR A 14 -11.04 -3.89 4.64
C THR A 14 -12.13 -4.27 3.65
N ASP A 15 -13.39 -4.00 4.03
CA ASP A 15 -14.54 -3.98 3.14
C ASP A 15 -14.62 -2.68 2.29
N GLU A 16 -15.64 -2.55 1.46
CA GLU A 16 -15.94 -1.34 0.66
C GLU A 16 -16.13 -0.08 1.51
N ARG A 17 -16.48 -0.23 2.80
CA ARG A 17 -16.63 0.87 3.76
C ARG A 17 -15.36 1.13 4.54
N ARG A 18 -14.25 0.46 4.18
CA ARG A 18 -12.95 0.52 4.85
C ARG A 18 -12.99 0.09 6.31
N ARG A 19 -13.74 -0.96 6.60
CA ARG A 19 -13.81 -1.57 7.93
C ARG A 19 -13.17 -2.94 7.90
N ILE A 20 -12.34 -3.22 8.88
CA ILE A 20 -11.78 -4.55 9.12
C ILE A 20 -12.77 -5.35 9.94
N SER A 21 -13.19 -6.50 9.43
CA SER A 21 -14.08 -7.40 10.15
C SER A 21 -13.33 -8.23 11.19
N SER A 22 -14.05 -8.69 12.22
CA SER A 22 -13.46 -9.63 13.21
C SER A 22 -12.96 -10.93 12.56
N ARG A 23 -13.52 -11.34 11.43
CA ARG A 23 -13.07 -12.52 10.68
C ARG A 23 -11.69 -12.31 10.04
N VAL A 24 -11.42 -11.11 9.53
CA VAL A 24 -10.09 -10.75 9.02
C VAL A 24 -9.08 -10.74 10.16
N VAL A 25 -9.45 -10.20 11.32
CA VAL A 25 -8.57 -10.23 12.52
C VAL A 25 -8.27 -11.66 12.94
N ALA A 26 -9.26 -12.54 12.94
CA ALA A 26 -9.05 -13.97 13.23
C ALA A 26 -8.14 -14.64 12.20
N ALA A 27 -8.29 -14.33 10.90
CA ALA A 27 -7.40 -14.88 9.87
C ALA A 27 -5.94 -14.40 10.02
N LEU A 28 -5.72 -13.14 10.41
CA LEU A 28 -4.39 -12.62 10.76
C LEU A 28 -3.81 -13.38 11.97
N GLU A 29 -4.62 -13.66 12.99
CA GLU A 29 -4.22 -14.42 14.16
C GLU A 29 -3.85 -15.86 13.81
N GLU A 30 -4.59 -16.51 12.91
CA GLU A 30 -4.28 -17.87 12.44
C GLU A 30 -2.98 -17.90 11.60
N LEU A 31 -2.73 -16.89 10.77
CA LEU A 31 -1.45 -16.76 10.05
C LEU A 31 -0.29 -16.61 11.02
N ASP A 32 -0.41 -15.75 12.03
CA ASP A 32 0.62 -15.55 13.05
C ASP A 32 0.92 -16.85 13.81
N LYS A 33 -0.12 -17.56 14.28
CA LYS A 33 0.01 -18.87 14.94
C LYS A 33 0.65 -19.93 14.06
N ALA A 34 0.39 -19.89 12.75
CA ALA A 34 0.97 -20.80 11.77
C ALA A 34 2.41 -20.42 11.36
N GLY A 35 2.93 -19.31 11.86
CA GLY A 35 4.30 -18.85 11.59
C GLY A 35 4.44 -18.09 10.27
N PHE A 36 3.37 -17.48 9.79
CA PHE A 36 3.33 -16.58 8.62
C PHE A 36 3.23 -15.12 9.07
N PRO A 37 4.34 -14.43 9.40
CA PRO A 37 4.29 -13.03 9.79
C PRO A 37 3.75 -12.16 8.67
N VAL A 38 2.78 -11.30 8.99
CA VAL A 38 2.14 -10.39 8.04
C VAL A 38 2.74 -8.99 8.18
N VAL A 39 3.13 -8.40 7.07
CA VAL A 39 3.54 -6.98 6.93
C VAL A 39 2.43 -6.23 6.22
N LEU A 40 2.01 -5.11 6.77
CA LEU A 40 1.03 -4.25 6.12
C LEU A 40 1.71 -3.33 5.10
N ALA A 41 1.20 -3.31 3.87
CA ALA A 41 1.68 -2.46 2.78
C ALA A 41 0.57 -1.51 2.33
N SER A 42 0.65 -0.23 2.66
CA SER A 42 -0.43 0.73 2.46
C SER A 42 0.04 2.05 1.83
N ALA A 43 -0.86 2.70 1.11
CA ALA A 43 -0.69 4.09 0.68
C ALA A 43 -0.84 5.10 1.84
N ASN A 44 -1.30 4.70 3.01
CA ASN A 44 -1.47 5.59 4.15
C ASN A 44 -0.13 6.06 4.73
N ALA A 45 -0.14 7.22 5.40
CA ALA A 45 1.02 7.75 6.11
C ALA A 45 1.53 6.78 7.19
N TYR A 46 2.85 6.78 7.43
CA TYR A 46 3.49 5.84 8.37
C TYR A 46 2.81 5.75 9.74
N PRO A 47 2.47 6.85 10.45
CA PRO A 47 1.84 6.73 11.76
C PRO A 47 0.50 5.99 11.74
N LEU A 48 -0.27 6.09 10.64
CA LEU A 48 -1.56 5.41 10.51
C LEU A 48 -1.35 3.91 10.26
N THR A 49 -0.50 3.57 9.29
CA THR A 49 -0.21 2.17 8.95
C THR A 49 0.44 1.45 10.12
N TYR A 50 1.39 2.10 10.80
CA TYR A 50 2.05 1.53 11.97
C TYR A 50 1.09 1.35 13.15
N SER A 51 0.21 2.34 13.43
CA SER A 51 -0.81 2.21 14.47
C SER A 51 -1.74 1.02 14.21
N LEU A 52 -2.14 0.81 12.96
CA LEU A 52 -2.94 -0.35 12.58
C LEU A 52 -2.17 -1.66 12.83
N ALA A 53 -0.94 -1.75 12.35
CA ALA A 53 -0.10 -2.93 12.53
C ALA A 53 0.20 -3.24 14.00
N ARG A 54 0.25 -2.21 14.87
CA ARG A 54 0.51 -2.37 16.30
C ARG A 54 -0.63 -3.06 17.05
N TYR A 55 -1.87 -2.91 16.57
CA TYR A 55 -3.07 -3.43 17.23
C TYR A 55 -3.67 -4.65 16.53
N LEU A 56 -3.18 -5.01 15.36
CA LEU A 56 -3.55 -6.24 14.67
C LEU A 56 -2.50 -7.34 14.91
N PRO A 57 -2.87 -8.63 14.78
CA PRO A 57 -1.93 -9.75 14.78
C PRO A 57 -1.05 -9.73 13.54
N THR A 58 0.00 -8.91 13.55
CA THR A 58 0.95 -8.72 12.46
C THR A 58 2.39 -8.70 13.00
N SER A 59 3.37 -8.71 12.10
CA SER A 59 4.80 -8.62 12.47
C SER A 59 5.19 -7.25 13.08
N GLY A 60 4.31 -6.26 12.98
CA GLY A 60 4.60 -4.87 13.33
C GLY A 60 5.43 -4.10 12.29
N TRP A 61 6.00 -4.77 11.28
CA TRP A 61 6.62 -4.12 10.14
C TRP A 61 5.57 -3.56 9.18
N VAL A 62 5.84 -2.40 8.62
CA VAL A 62 4.97 -1.75 7.64
C VAL A 62 5.73 -1.18 6.46
N ILE A 63 5.11 -1.25 5.30
CA ILE A 63 5.45 -0.50 4.09
C ILE A 63 4.36 0.55 3.92
N SER A 64 4.70 1.82 4.09
CA SER A 64 3.77 2.94 4.10
C SER A 64 4.06 3.89 2.95
N GLU A 65 3.11 4.80 2.68
CA GLU A 65 3.27 5.82 1.65
C GLU A 65 3.69 5.21 0.31
N ASN A 66 2.99 4.13 -0.10
CA ASN A 66 3.28 3.38 -1.33
C ASN A 66 4.75 2.95 -1.45
N GLY A 67 5.41 2.60 -0.34
CA GLY A 67 6.81 2.20 -0.31
C GLY A 67 7.80 3.32 -0.01
N GLY A 68 7.31 4.55 0.16
CA GLY A 68 8.13 5.71 0.50
C GLY A 68 8.70 5.67 1.91
N VAL A 69 8.01 5.00 2.84
CA VAL A 69 8.43 4.86 4.24
C VAL A 69 8.24 3.42 4.71
N VAL A 70 9.30 2.80 5.19
CA VAL A 70 9.29 1.42 5.69
C VAL A 70 9.82 1.41 7.12
N GLY A 71 9.17 0.67 8.01
CA GLY A 71 9.68 0.61 9.38
C GLY A 71 8.84 -0.21 10.36
N ARG A 72 9.35 -0.25 11.58
CA ARG A 72 8.72 -0.77 12.78
C ARG A 72 9.21 0.02 13.97
N GLU A 73 8.30 0.60 14.76
CA GLU A 73 8.62 1.47 15.91
C GLU A 73 9.47 2.68 15.49
N ASP A 74 10.65 2.82 16.07
CA ASP A 74 11.64 3.87 15.78
C ASP A 74 12.62 3.49 14.65
N ARG A 75 12.65 2.23 14.24
CA ARG A 75 13.44 1.72 13.11
C ARG A 75 12.72 2.05 11.80
N VAL A 76 12.92 3.27 11.28
CA VAL A 76 12.25 3.77 10.08
C VAL A 76 13.27 4.17 9.03
N LYS A 77 13.05 3.70 7.79
CA LYS A 77 13.81 4.10 6.60
C LYS A 77 12.89 4.80 5.61
N VAL A 78 13.34 5.94 5.11
CA VAL A 78 12.68 6.71 4.06
C VAL A 78 13.36 6.37 2.74
N ALA A 79 12.56 6.11 1.70
CA ALA A 79 13.07 5.59 0.42
C ALA A 79 13.94 6.61 -0.34
N VAL A 80 13.66 7.90 -0.16
CA VAL A 80 14.31 9.00 -0.87
C VAL A 80 14.30 10.26 0.01
N ASP A 81 15.35 11.08 -0.11
CA ASP A 81 15.37 12.42 0.52
C ASP A 81 14.42 13.35 -0.24
N PHE A 82 13.39 13.82 0.44
CA PHE A 82 12.30 14.60 -0.15
C PHE A 82 11.70 15.58 0.88
N ASP A 83 11.73 16.87 0.58
CA ASP A 83 11.06 17.88 1.41
C ASP A 83 9.55 17.90 1.13
N ALA A 84 8.84 16.90 1.66
CA ALA A 84 7.41 16.76 1.47
C ALA A 84 6.62 18.02 1.84
N GLN A 85 7.03 18.76 2.86
CA GLN A 85 6.29 19.95 3.32
C GLN A 85 6.49 21.15 2.39
N ALA A 86 7.67 21.32 1.80
CA ALA A 86 7.89 22.33 0.77
C ALA A 86 7.09 22.01 -0.51
N PHE A 87 7.16 20.77 -0.98
CA PHE A 87 6.40 20.33 -2.15
C PHE A 87 4.88 20.36 -1.93
N ARG A 88 4.38 20.01 -0.74
CA ARG A 88 2.97 20.15 -0.39
C ARG A 88 2.45 21.56 -0.63
N ARG A 89 3.18 22.59 -0.14
CA ARG A 89 2.82 24.00 -0.34
C ARG A 89 2.86 24.37 -1.81
N LEU A 90 3.94 24.03 -2.50
CA LEU A 90 4.11 24.33 -3.92
C LEU A 90 3.00 23.72 -4.77
N ILE A 91 2.60 22.46 -4.53
CA ILE A 91 1.54 21.76 -5.26
C ILE A 91 0.19 22.46 -5.07
N LEU A 92 -0.13 22.87 -3.84
CA LEU A 92 -1.37 23.58 -3.54
C LEU A 92 -1.40 24.98 -4.17
N ASP A 93 -0.26 25.66 -4.23
CA ASP A 93 -0.13 26.97 -4.89
C ASP A 93 -0.25 26.84 -6.41
N LEU A 94 0.26 25.77 -7.01
CA LEU A 94 0.17 25.52 -8.46
C LEU A 94 -1.20 25.03 -8.92
N LEU A 95 -1.92 24.31 -8.07
CA LEU A 95 -3.18 23.63 -8.41
C LEU A 95 -4.32 23.97 -7.44
N PRO A 96 -4.51 25.27 -7.08
CA PRO A 96 -5.45 25.67 -6.05
C PRO A 96 -6.91 25.41 -6.41
N ASP A 97 -7.23 25.32 -7.69
CA ASP A 97 -8.56 25.05 -8.24
C ASP A 97 -8.79 23.56 -8.59
N VAL A 98 -7.76 22.71 -8.46
CA VAL A 98 -7.82 21.28 -8.81
C VAL A 98 -7.76 20.38 -7.59
N LEU A 99 -6.85 20.68 -6.67
CA LEU A 99 -6.51 19.80 -5.55
C LEU A 99 -6.89 20.42 -4.21
N GLU A 100 -7.33 19.56 -3.31
CA GLU A 100 -7.49 19.84 -1.90
C GLU A 100 -6.50 19.02 -1.08
N ASP A 101 -5.95 19.63 -0.05
CA ASP A 101 -5.00 19.00 0.85
C ASP A 101 -5.62 17.84 1.62
N SER A 102 -4.82 16.81 1.84
CA SER A 102 -5.15 15.72 2.75
C SER A 102 -4.58 16.00 4.14
N TRP A 103 -5.38 15.78 5.17
CA TRP A 103 -4.92 15.91 6.55
C TRP A 103 -3.70 15.02 6.87
N GLN A 104 -3.58 13.87 6.17
CA GLN A 104 -2.44 12.98 6.32
C GLN A 104 -1.11 13.61 5.87
N ASN A 105 -1.13 14.60 4.98
CA ASN A 105 0.09 15.25 4.48
C ASN A 105 0.92 15.91 5.58
N SER A 106 0.31 16.23 6.72
CA SER A 106 1.05 16.71 7.89
C SER A 106 1.99 15.66 8.49
N TYR A 107 1.80 14.40 8.16
CA TYR A 107 2.56 13.25 8.67
C TYR A 107 3.35 12.52 7.59
N ARG A 108 3.16 12.86 6.31
CA ARG A 108 3.81 12.22 5.18
C ARG A 108 5.21 12.74 4.95
N ARG A 109 6.09 11.86 4.51
CA ARG A 109 7.49 12.12 4.23
C ARG A 109 7.85 12.03 2.75
N VAL A 110 7.09 11.27 1.96
CA VAL A 110 7.43 10.97 0.56
C VAL A 110 6.23 11.05 -0.38
N ASP A 111 5.17 10.28 -0.13
CA ASP A 111 4.00 10.22 -1.01
C ASP A 111 2.92 11.18 -0.51
N LEU A 112 2.85 12.37 -1.09
CA LEU A 112 1.80 13.34 -0.79
C LEU A 112 0.47 12.95 -1.43
N THR A 113 -0.63 13.12 -0.71
CA THR A 113 -1.96 12.80 -1.22
C THR A 113 -2.87 14.01 -1.22
N PHE A 114 -3.68 14.13 -2.27
CA PHE A 114 -4.61 15.23 -2.43
C PHE A 114 -5.97 14.69 -2.89
N ARG A 115 -7.04 15.32 -2.43
CA ARG A 115 -8.38 15.08 -2.96
C ARG A 115 -8.60 15.96 -4.17
N ILE A 116 -9.37 15.47 -5.13
CA ILE A 116 -9.83 16.28 -6.25
C ILE A 116 -10.97 17.17 -5.75
N LYS A 117 -10.94 18.44 -6.08
CA LYS A 117 -12.02 19.39 -5.74
C LYS A 117 -13.35 18.95 -6.33
N ALA A 118 -14.41 19.17 -5.56
CA ALA A 118 -15.76 18.81 -5.95
C ALA A 118 -16.15 19.42 -7.30
N GLY A 119 -16.83 18.64 -8.14
CA GLY A 119 -17.32 19.07 -9.44
C GLY A 119 -16.33 18.93 -10.61
N LEU A 120 -15.09 18.49 -10.35
CA LEU A 120 -14.12 18.19 -11.40
C LEU A 120 -14.21 16.73 -11.84
N ASP A 121 -14.02 16.50 -13.13
CA ASP A 121 -13.79 15.16 -13.66
C ASP A 121 -12.42 14.62 -13.19
N PRO A 122 -12.36 13.42 -12.58
CA PRO A 122 -11.12 12.89 -12.06
C PRO A 122 -10.02 12.71 -13.11
N ARG A 123 -10.35 12.30 -14.33
CA ARG A 123 -9.36 12.11 -15.40
C ARG A 123 -8.74 13.44 -15.81
N GLU A 124 -9.58 14.48 -15.92
CA GLU A 124 -9.12 15.83 -16.24
C GLU A 124 -8.27 16.42 -15.12
N ALA A 125 -8.67 16.25 -13.86
CA ALA A 125 -7.90 16.71 -12.70
C ALA A 125 -6.51 16.05 -12.63
N VAL A 126 -6.45 14.72 -12.82
CA VAL A 126 -5.18 13.98 -12.84
C VAL A 126 -4.31 14.40 -14.03
N ARG A 127 -4.89 14.61 -15.21
CA ARG A 127 -4.15 15.10 -16.38
C ARG A 127 -3.53 16.47 -16.11
N ARG A 128 -4.28 17.40 -15.52
CA ARG A 128 -3.79 18.73 -15.14
C ARG A 128 -2.67 18.64 -14.09
N ALA A 129 -2.83 17.78 -13.08
CA ALA A 129 -1.82 17.56 -12.06
C ALA A 129 -0.52 17.00 -12.68
N ARG A 130 -0.60 16.00 -13.53
CA ARG A 130 0.57 15.44 -14.24
C ARG A 130 1.29 16.53 -15.05
N SER A 131 0.56 17.26 -15.89
CA SER A 131 1.17 18.31 -16.72
C SER A 131 1.85 19.41 -15.92
N ALA A 132 1.30 19.79 -14.75
CA ALA A 132 1.89 20.82 -13.90
C ALA A 132 3.11 20.34 -13.10
N LEU A 133 3.12 19.06 -12.71
CA LEU A 133 4.12 18.53 -11.77
C LEU A 133 5.25 17.77 -12.47
N GLU A 134 5.10 17.38 -13.73
CA GLU A 134 6.13 16.71 -14.53
C GLU A 134 7.42 17.54 -14.63
N ALA A 135 7.29 18.85 -14.81
CA ALA A 135 8.44 19.76 -14.86
C ALA A 135 9.21 19.87 -13.53
N LEU A 136 8.60 19.44 -12.41
CA LEU A 136 9.22 19.36 -11.10
C LEU A 136 9.87 17.98 -10.84
N GLY A 137 9.85 17.08 -11.82
CA GLY A 137 10.36 15.72 -11.69
C GLY A 137 9.54 14.84 -10.75
N LEU A 138 8.24 15.13 -10.59
CA LEU A 138 7.34 14.35 -9.73
C LEU A 138 6.44 13.43 -10.55
N GLU A 139 6.18 12.26 -10.02
CA GLU A 139 5.20 11.31 -10.55
C GLU A 139 3.82 11.54 -9.91
N VAL A 140 2.79 11.36 -10.72
CA VAL A 140 1.39 11.50 -10.29
C VAL A 140 0.65 10.21 -10.61
N SER A 141 0.14 9.57 -9.57
CA SER A 141 -0.77 8.42 -9.68
C SER A 141 -2.14 8.75 -9.06
N TYR A 142 -3.13 7.93 -9.37
CA TYR A 142 -4.48 8.11 -8.86
C TYR A 142 -5.01 6.80 -8.33
N SER A 143 -5.39 6.79 -7.08
CA SER A 143 -6.26 5.77 -6.51
C SER A 143 -7.72 6.23 -6.62
N VAL A 144 -8.67 5.32 -6.44
CA VAL A 144 -10.12 5.67 -6.45
C VAL A 144 -10.46 6.82 -5.49
N VAL A 145 -9.55 7.18 -4.60
CA VAL A 145 -9.80 8.08 -3.47
C VAL A 145 -8.96 9.35 -3.50
N ALA A 146 -7.74 9.27 -4.04
CA ALA A 146 -6.77 10.36 -3.92
C ALA A 146 -5.80 10.41 -5.11
N VAL A 147 -5.35 11.62 -5.41
CA VAL A 147 -4.17 11.86 -6.24
C VAL A 147 -2.95 11.73 -5.35
N HIS A 148 -2.01 10.88 -5.76
CA HIS A 148 -0.72 10.67 -5.13
C HIS A 148 0.36 11.39 -5.91
N VAL A 149 1.24 12.10 -5.22
CA VAL A 149 2.37 12.85 -5.80
C VAL A 149 3.63 12.49 -5.04
N HIS A 150 4.61 11.95 -5.73
CA HIS A 150 5.84 11.46 -5.13
C HIS A 150 7.04 11.57 -6.09
N PRO A 151 8.29 11.51 -5.60
CA PRO A 151 9.46 11.36 -6.43
C PRO A 151 9.43 10.07 -7.26
N PRO A 152 10.11 10.01 -8.41
CA PRO A 152 10.20 8.82 -9.24
C PRO A 152 10.75 7.60 -8.48
N GLY A 153 10.24 6.43 -8.85
CA GLY A 153 10.71 5.15 -8.30
C GLY A 153 10.16 4.81 -6.91
N VAL A 154 9.25 5.61 -6.35
CA VAL A 154 8.54 5.29 -5.11
C VAL A 154 7.32 4.42 -5.45
N ASN A 155 7.37 3.17 -5.04
CA ASN A 155 6.28 2.20 -5.20
C ASN A 155 6.40 1.10 -4.15
N LYS A 156 5.35 0.28 -3.97
CA LYS A 156 5.34 -0.78 -2.96
C LYS A 156 6.46 -1.80 -3.15
N GLY A 157 6.86 -2.09 -4.40
CA GLY A 157 7.99 -2.98 -4.70
C GLY A 157 9.32 -2.44 -4.16
N ARG A 158 9.57 -1.12 -4.30
CA ARG A 158 10.72 -0.47 -3.66
C ARG A 158 10.65 -0.59 -2.13
N GLY A 159 9.46 -0.45 -1.57
CA GLY A 159 9.23 -0.67 -0.13
C GLY A 159 9.58 -2.09 0.32
N VAL A 160 9.27 -3.11 -0.50
CA VAL A 160 9.68 -4.51 -0.23
C VAL A 160 11.20 -4.65 -0.21
N GLU A 161 11.91 -4.07 -1.17
CA GLU A 161 13.38 -4.10 -1.19
C GLU A 161 13.97 -3.48 0.09
N ILE A 162 13.47 -2.31 0.50
CA ILE A 162 13.89 -1.64 1.73
C ILE A 162 13.58 -2.50 2.95
N LEU A 163 12.39 -3.09 3.02
CA LEU A 163 12.02 -3.99 4.11
C LEU A 163 13.01 -5.15 4.21
N LEU A 164 13.29 -5.80 3.10
CA LEU A 164 14.23 -6.92 3.06
C LEU A 164 15.64 -6.50 3.51
N GLU A 165 16.10 -5.29 3.19
CA GLU A 165 17.38 -4.77 3.71
C GLU A 165 17.37 -4.60 5.23
N MET A 166 16.21 -4.24 5.82
CA MET A 166 16.06 -3.95 7.26
C MET A 166 15.82 -5.19 8.13
N LEU A 167 15.34 -6.29 7.53
CA LEU A 167 15.11 -7.55 8.24
C LEU A 167 16.45 -8.25 8.57
N GLU A 168 16.58 -8.73 9.80
CA GLU A 168 17.73 -9.50 10.27
C GLU A 168 17.79 -10.88 9.59
N GLU A 169 16.64 -11.53 9.49
CA GLU A 169 16.49 -12.81 8.79
C GLU A 169 15.71 -12.61 7.50
N LYS A 170 16.27 -13.08 6.39
CA LYS A 170 15.58 -13.04 5.11
C LYS A 170 14.52 -14.13 5.03
N PRO A 171 13.32 -13.84 4.48
CA PRO A 171 12.34 -14.87 4.19
C PRO A 171 12.85 -15.79 3.07
N GLU A 172 12.48 -17.07 3.14
CA GLU A 172 12.72 -18.04 2.06
C GLU A 172 11.66 -17.90 0.96
N LYS A 173 10.48 -17.41 1.31
CA LYS A 173 9.34 -17.18 0.41
C LYS A 173 8.61 -15.90 0.79
N ILE A 174 8.18 -15.17 -0.21
CA ILE A 174 7.35 -13.95 -0.06
C ILE A 174 6.02 -14.18 -0.77
N VAL A 175 4.93 -13.93 -0.07
CA VAL A 175 3.57 -13.93 -0.62
C VAL A 175 3.01 -12.53 -0.52
N ALA A 176 2.54 -11.97 -1.65
CA ALA A 176 1.93 -10.64 -1.69
C ALA A 176 0.43 -10.76 -2.00
N ILE A 177 -0.40 -10.05 -1.24
CA ILE A 177 -1.86 -10.03 -1.38
C ILE A 177 -2.31 -8.59 -1.57
N GLY A 178 -3.06 -8.31 -2.64
CA GLY A 178 -3.54 -6.96 -2.96
C GLY A 178 -4.68 -6.95 -3.97
N ASP A 179 -5.18 -5.76 -4.29
CA ASP A 179 -6.35 -5.62 -5.16
C ASP A 179 -6.24 -4.49 -6.19
N SER A 180 -5.16 -3.73 -6.19
CA SER A 180 -5.04 -2.51 -6.99
C SER A 180 -3.77 -2.44 -7.84
N GLU A 181 -3.73 -1.50 -8.79
CA GLU A 181 -2.59 -1.30 -9.69
C GLU A 181 -1.29 -1.01 -8.91
N VAL A 182 -1.37 -0.31 -7.78
CA VAL A 182 -0.18 0.00 -6.95
C VAL A 182 0.43 -1.24 -6.29
N ASP A 183 -0.31 -2.35 -6.21
CA ASP A 183 0.16 -3.62 -5.65
C ASP A 183 0.98 -4.43 -6.64
N VAL A 184 0.85 -4.17 -7.94
CA VAL A 184 1.58 -4.91 -8.99
C VAL A 184 3.08 -4.87 -8.75
N SER A 185 3.64 -3.73 -8.36
CA SER A 185 5.06 -3.62 -8.03
C SER A 185 5.48 -4.49 -6.83
N MET A 186 4.57 -4.74 -5.88
CA MET A 186 4.77 -5.66 -4.77
C MET A 186 4.64 -7.12 -5.24
N PHE A 187 3.73 -7.42 -6.16
CA PHE A 187 3.60 -8.75 -6.78
C PHE A 187 4.88 -9.15 -7.50
N GLU A 188 5.51 -8.23 -8.23
CA GLU A 188 6.78 -8.45 -8.96
C GLU A 188 7.97 -8.78 -8.04
N LYS A 189 7.86 -8.47 -6.74
CA LYS A 189 8.88 -8.74 -5.72
C LYS A 189 8.54 -9.94 -4.83
N SER A 190 7.51 -10.69 -5.16
CA SER A 190 7.04 -11.85 -4.41
C SER A 190 7.19 -13.14 -5.20
N ASP A 191 7.31 -14.27 -4.50
CA ASP A 191 7.34 -15.61 -5.10
C ASP A 191 5.93 -16.07 -5.48
N VAL A 192 4.93 -15.62 -4.71
CA VAL A 192 3.50 -15.85 -4.97
C VAL A 192 2.76 -14.53 -4.81
N SER A 193 1.97 -14.19 -5.81
CA SER A 193 1.11 -13.01 -5.79
C SER A 193 -0.36 -13.40 -5.87
N VAL A 194 -1.17 -12.79 -5.01
CA VAL A 194 -2.61 -13.06 -4.88
C VAL A 194 -3.39 -11.79 -5.13
N ALA A 195 -4.13 -11.74 -6.22
CA ALA A 195 -5.10 -10.68 -6.48
C ALA A 195 -6.47 -11.08 -5.94
N LEU A 196 -7.16 -10.14 -5.29
CA LEU A 196 -8.50 -10.38 -4.81
C LEU A 196 -9.55 -10.28 -5.93
N ALA A 197 -10.73 -10.89 -5.75
CA ALA A 197 -11.79 -10.88 -6.75
C ALA A 197 -12.27 -9.47 -7.14
N ASN A 198 -12.14 -8.47 -6.26
CA ASN A 198 -12.44 -7.07 -6.53
C ASN A 198 -11.35 -6.34 -7.33
N ALA A 199 -10.19 -6.94 -7.54
CA ALA A 199 -9.13 -6.32 -8.34
C ALA A 199 -9.55 -6.14 -9.81
N PRO A 200 -9.09 -5.08 -10.50
CA PRO A 200 -9.24 -4.95 -11.94
C PRO A 200 -8.61 -6.14 -12.70
N GLU A 201 -9.11 -6.42 -13.89
CA GLU A 201 -8.63 -7.55 -14.70
C GLU A 201 -7.13 -7.44 -15.06
N GLU A 202 -6.62 -6.21 -15.24
CA GLU A 202 -5.21 -5.96 -15.51
C GLU A 202 -4.33 -6.37 -14.30
N VAL A 203 -4.81 -6.18 -13.08
CA VAL A 203 -4.14 -6.58 -11.84
C VAL A 203 -4.21 -8.09 -11.64
N LYS A 204 -5.40 -8.68 -11.87
CA LYS A 204 -5.58 -10.14 -11.82
C LYS A 204 -4.67 -10.88 -12.79
N ALA A 205 -4.47 -10.32 -13.99
CA ALA A 205 -3.58 -10.89 -15.00
C ALA A 205 -2.09 -10.89 -14.61
N LYS A 206 -1.72 -10.11 -13.58
CA LYS A 206 -0.35 -10.02 -13.04
C LYS A 206 -0.13 -10.93 -11.83
N ALA A 207 -1.19 -11.48 -11.25
CA ALA A 207 -1.11 -12.33 -10.08
C ALA A 207 -0.98 -13.81 -10.44
N THR A 208 -0.29 -14.57 -9.59
CA THR A 208 -0.20 -16.04 -9.73
C THR A 208 -1.47 -16.75 -9.30
N TYR A 209 -2.26 -16.13 -8.42
CA TYR A 209 -3.55 -16.64 -7.97
C TYR A 209 -4.58 -15.50 -7.86
N VAL A 210 -5.84 -15.82 -8.16
CA VAL A 210 -6.95 -14.88 -8.00
C VAL A 210 -7.98 -15.51 -7.08
N THR A 211 -8.34 -14.82 -5.98
CA THR A 211 -9.34 -15.31 -5.04
C THR A 211 -10.74 -15.30 -5.65
N ARG A 212 -11.61 -16.18 -5.16
CA ARG A 212 -13.03 -16.23 -5.55
C ARG A 212 -13.85 -15.18 -4.83
N ARG A 213 -13.40 -14.75 -3.65
CA ARG A 213 -14.04 -13.78 -2.79
C ARG A 213 -13.32 -12.42 -2.89
N ALA A 214 -14.10 -11.37 -2.66
CA ALA A 214 -13.61 -10.00 -2.71
C ALA A 214 -13.26 -9.47 -1.31
N TYR A 215 -12.43 -8.43 -1.26
CA TYR A 215 -12.13 -7.69 -0.03
C TYR A 215 -11.59 -8.58 1.10
N GLY A 216 -11.90 -8.26 2.35
CA GLY A 216 -11.46 -9.05 3.51
C GLY A 216 -11.82 -10.54 3.43
N GLU A 217 -12.90 -10.93 2.74
CA GLU A 217 -13.24 -12.33 2.52
C GLU A 217 -12.26 -13.02 1.56
N GLY A 218 -11.75 -12.29 0.55
CA GLY A 218 -10.69 -12.76 -0.34
C GLY A 218 -9.36 -12.91 0.40
N PHE A 219 -9.03 -11.99 1.31
CA PHE A 219 -7.87 -12.13 2.18
C PHE A 219 -7.97 -13.39 3.07
N ILE A 220 -9.14 -13.64 3.67
CA ILE A 220 -9.37 -14.86 4.45
C ILE A 220 -9.16 -16.12 3.60
N GLU A 221 -9.67 -16.13 2.38
CA GLU A 221 -9.46 -17.24 1.44
C GLU A 221 -7.96 -17.47 1.16
N ALA A 222 -7.21 -16.42 0.90
CA ALA A 222 -5.77 -16.50 0.67
C ALA A 222 -5.02 -17.02 1.93
N ALA A 223 -5.40 -16.56 3.12
CA ALA A 223 -4.83 -17.02 4.38
C ALA A 223 -5.09 -18.52 4.61
N GLU A 224 -6.32 -18.99 4.36
CA GLU A 224 -6.69 -20.42 4.46
C GLU A 224 -5.86 -21.28 3.51
N LEU A 225 -5.65 -20.84 2.27
CA LEU A 225 -4.85 -21.55 1.28
C LEU A 225 -3.37 -21.62 1.68
N LEU A 226 -2.81 -20.52 2.18
CA LEU A 226 -1.45 -20.49 2.69
C LEU A 226 -1.22 -21.46 3.85
N ILE A 227 -2.13 -21.49 4.83
CA ILE A 227 -2.04 -22.37 5.99
C ILE A 227 -2.12 -23.85 5.58
N ARG A 228 -2.90 -24.15 4.54
CA ARG A 228 -3.01 -25.53 3.97
C ARG A 228 -1.80 -25.92 3.12
N GLY A 229 -0.98 -24.98 2.69
CA GLY A 229 0.13 -25.22 1.77
C GLY A 229 -0.28 -25.30 0.30
N ASP A 230 -1.44 -24.71 -0.07
CA ASP A 230 -1.98 -24.67 -1.42
C ASP A 230 -1.47 -23.45 -2.23
N LEU A 231 -0.74 -22.52 -1.58
CA LEU A 231 -0.11 -21.34 -2.17
C LEU A 231 1.40 -21.29 -1.93
#